data_11292e95b4330dbeadfff70a1777297a
#
_entry.id   11292e95b4330dbeadfff70a1777297a
#
_cell.length_a   1.000
_cell.length_b   1.000
_cell.length_c   1.000
_cell.angle_alpha   90.00
_cell.angle_beta   90.00
_cell.angle_gamma   90.00
#
_symmetry.space_group_name_H-M   'P 1'
#
loop_
_entity.id
_entity.type
_entity.pdbx_description
1 polymer ?
#
loop_
_entity_poly.entity_id
_entity_poly.type
_entity_poly.pdbx_seq_one_letter_code
_entity_poly.pdbx_strand_id
1 'polypeptide(L)'
;IDKTKLIEQLVETGGEVTLFTRPRRFGKTLNMSMLKSFFEVGTDESLFDGLYISGNKELCDKYMGKYPVIFLSLKSAEGRSFDDARYMITELIGREAEKFKFLEHSEVLSENDKDRYRAIISLCDGKYTMDEQLLVSSLQSLSQLLFIHYGQKAVILIDEYDVPLDKAFQNGYYKEMVSLIRGLFGKALKTNEFLQFAVLTGCLRVSKESIFTGLNNFEINSIVDIAHDEQFGFTDDEVRKLLTDYDRAERYPDVKEWYDGYHFGNTDIYCPWDVINFAKKLVFDTSARPSAFWINSSGNDMVKRFVDKADQTTRDEIEKLVAGGFVEKQLRLDLTYDEIDNTIDNLWSVLFTTGYLTTAGEVRLPDSESYAYKQIGRASCRERV
;
A
#
# COMPACT_ATOMS: atom_id res chain seq x y z
N ILE A 1 -14.31 -3.02 12.28
CA ILE A 1 -14.60 -2.36 10.98
C ILE A 1 -14.40 -3.38 9.89
N ASP A 2 -15.41 -3.53 9.04
CA ASP A 2 -15.44 -4.51 7.98
C ASP A 2 -15.05 -3.85 6.64
N LYS A 3 -14.03 -4.39 5.99
CA LYS A 3 -13.55 -3.96 4.66
C LYS A 3 -13.60 -5.10 3.63
N THR A 4 -14.33 -6.17 3.94
CA THR A 4 -14.37 -7.35 3.06
C THR A 4 -15.08 -7.10 1.71
N LYS A 5 -15.79 -5.99 1.56
CA LYS A 5 -16.30 -5.52 0.25
C LYS A 5 -15.17 -5.30 -0.77
N LEU A 6 -13.93 -5.02 -0.30
CA LEU A 6 -12.76 -4.95 -1.17
C LEU A 6 -12.54 -6.25 -1.95
N ILE A 7 -12.79 -7.41 -1.31
CA ILE A 7 -12.63 -8.73 -1.94
C ILE A 7 -13.57 -8.87 -3.14
N GLU A 8 -14.86 -8.57 -2.93
CA GLU A 8 -15.86 -8.60 -3.99
C GLU A 8 -15.49 -7.69 -5.16
N GLN A 9 -15.16 -6.43 -4.87
CA GLN A 9 -14.75 -5.46 -5.87
C GLN A 9 -13.53 -5.93 -6.69
N LEU A 10 -12.51 -6.51 -6.03
CA LEU A 10 -11.30 -7.00 -6.71
C LEU A 10 -11.59 -8.17 -7.67
N VAL A 11 -12.46 -9.10 -7.29
CA VAL A 11 -12.76 -10.25 -8.15
C VAL A 11 -13.75 -9.91 -9.28
N GLU A 12 -14.58 -8.88 -9.10
CA GLU A 12 -15.53 -8.41 -10.09
C GLU A 12 -14.91 -7.51 -11.15
N THR A 13 -13.98 -6.64 -10.78
CA THR A 13 -13.33 -5.72 -11.73
C THR A 13 -12.33 -6.44 -12.64
N GLY A 14 -11.85 -7.62 -12.26
CA GLY A 14 -11.06 -8.50 -13.12
C GLY A 14 -9.68 -7.99 -13.53
N GLY A 15 -9.10 -7.04 -12.82
CA GLY A 15 -7.74 -6.56 -13.05
C GLY A 15 -6.71 -7.67 -12.78
N GLU A 16 -5.78 -7.90 -13.72
CA GLU A 16 -4.70 -8.88 -13.52
C GLU A 16 -3.73 -8.40 -12.44
N VAL A 17 -3.45 -7.09 -12.40
CA VAL A 17 -2.61 -6.46 -11.39
C VAL A 17 -3.26 -5.16 -10.95
N THR A 18 -3.54 -5.04 -9.64
CA THR A 18 -4.13 -3.84 -9.03
C THR A 18 -3.17 -3.20 -8.05
N LEU A 19 -2.89 -1.92 -8.22
CA LEU A 19 -2.09 -1.11 -7.30
C LEU A 19 -2.99 -0.14 -6.52
N PHE A 20 -2.92 -0.20 -5.21
CA PHE A 20 -3.52 0.81 -4.32
C PHE A 20 -2.46 1.76 -3.78
N THR A 21 -2.56 3.04 -4.12
CA THR A 21 -1.75 4.09 -3.50
C THR A 21 -2.58 4.84 -2.48
N ARG A 22 -2.21 4.70 -1.21
CA ARG A 22 -2.89 5.32 -0.06
C ARG A 22 -1.86 5.85 0.92
N PRO A 23 -2.15 6.93 1.65
CA PRO A 23 -1.25 7.44 2.68
C PRO A 23 -0.89 6.39 3.72
N ARG A 24 0.18 6.65 4.47
CA ARG A 24 0.55 5.79 5.60
C ARG A 24 -0.56 5.74 6.65
N ARG A 25 -0.76 4.57 7.29
CA ARG A 25 -1.72 4.32 8.38
C ARG A 25 -3.19 4.28 8.00
N PHE A 26 -3.50 4.12 6.71
CA PHE A 26 -4.86 3.93 6.19
C PHE A 26 -5.26 2.45 6.03
N GLY A 27 -4.61 1.53 6.72
CA GLY A 27 -5.01 0.12 6.77
C GLY A 27 -4.52 -0.74 5.61
N LYS A 28 -3.56 -0.29 4.77
CA LYS A 28 -3.04 -1.06 3.62
C LYS A 28 -2.64 -2.50 4.01
N THR A 29 -1.74 -2.64 4.98
CA THR A 29 -1.26 -3.94 5.43
C THR A 29 -2.37 -4.83 6.01
N LEU A 30 -3.37 -4.23 6.69
CA LEU A 30 -4.52 -4.99 7.22
C LEU A 30 -5.39 -5.53 6.09
N ASN A 31 -5.67 -4.73 5.07
CA ASN A 31 -6.39 -5.18 3.89
C ASN A 31 -5.61 -6.27 3.15
N MET A 32 -4.28 -6.14 3.01
CA MET A 32 -3.46 -7.19 2.41
C MET A 32 -3.51 -8.49 3.21
N SER A 33 -3.48 -8.41 4.56
CA SER A 33 -3.64 -9.58 5.42
C SER A 33 -5.03 -10.21 5.30
N MET A 34 -6.08 -9.40 5.18
CA MET A 34 -7.44 -9.86 4.94
C MET A 34 -7.55 -10.60 3.59
N LEU A 35 -7.00 -10.02 2.51
CA LEU A 35 -6.96 -10.67 1.20
C LEU A 35 -6.20 -12.01 1.25
N LYS A 36 -5.03 -12.03 1.90
CA LYS A 36 -4.28 -13.27 2.12
C LYS A 36 -5.15 -14.31 2.82
N SER A 37 -5.74 -13.96 3.96
CA SER A 37 -6.57 -14.88 4.75
C SER A 37 -7.81 -15.34 3.99
N PHE A 38 -8.35 -14.56 3.04
CA PHE A 38 -9.50 -14.98 2.25
C PHE A 38 -9.12 -15.97 1.15
N PHE A 39 -8.05 -15.73 0.41
CA PHE A 39 -7.73 -16.52 -0.77
C PHE A 39 -6.88 -17.76 -0.47
N GLU A 40 -6.08 -17.75 0.62
CA GLU A 40 -5.06 -18.76 0.90
C GLU A 40 -5.67 -20.16 1.17
N VAL A 41 -5.13 -21.18 0.49
CA VAL A 41 -5.50 -22.59 0.71
C VAL A 41 -5.33 -22.95 2.19
N GLY A 42 -6.36 -23.57 2.77
CA GLY A 42 -6.37 -23.96 4.18
C GLY A 42 -6.83 -22.86 5.13
N THR A 43 -7.38 -21.78 4.61
CA THR A 43 -8.01 -20.72 5.41
C THR A 43 -9.10 -21.28 6.33
N ASP A 44 -9.17 -20.75 7.55
CA ASP A 44 -10.32 -20.90 8.44
C ASP A 44 -11.45 -19.98 7.96
N GLU A 45 -12.44 -20.55 7.29
CA GLU A 45 -13.57 -19.82 6.71
C GLU A 45 -14.37 -19.06 7.78
N SER A 46 -14.36 -19.53 9.03
CA SER A 46 -15.08 -18.89 10.14
C SER A 46 -14.58 -17.47 10.47
N LEU A 47 -13.37 -17.11 10.03
CA LEU A 47 -12.84 -15.75 10.16
C LEU A 47 -13.70 -14.69 9.45
N PHE A 48 -14.50 -15.11 8.48
CA PHE A 48 -15.34 -14.23 7.67
C PHE A 48 -16.82 -14.27 8.06
N ASP A 49 -17.19 -15.08 9.06
CA ASP A 49 -18.57 -15.21 9.53
C ASP A 49 -19.11 -13.85 10.00
N GLY A 50 -20.30 -13.49 9.48
CA GLY A 50 -20.97 -12.24 9.82
C GLY A 50 -20.34 -10.99 9.20
N LEU A 51 -19.29 -11.10 8.39
CA LEU A 51 -18.74 -10.01 7.61
C LEU A 51 -19.51 -9.87 6.27
N TYR A 52 -19.40 -8.71 5.63
CA TYR A 52 -20.08 -8.39 4.37
C TYR A 52 -19.91 -9.50 3.32
N ILE A 53 -18.68 -9.97 3.12
CA ILE A 53 -18.36 -10.96 2.09
C ILE A 53 -19.07 -12.31 2.31
N SER A 54 -19.34 -12.69 3.56
CA SER A 54 -20.04 -13.95 3.88
C SER A 54 -21.49 -13.97 3.38
N GLY A 55 -22.05 -12.81 3.06
CA GLY A 55 -23.34 -12.68 2.40
C GLY A 55 -23.34 -13.12 0.93
N ASN A 56 -22.18 -13.07 0.25
CA ASN A 56 -22.01 -13.51 -1.13
C ASN A 56 -21.46 -14.94 -1.18
N LYS A 57 -22.37 -15.91 -1.00
CA LYS A 57 -21.99 -17.34 -0.94
C LYS A 57 -21.35 -17.84 -2.23
N GLU A 58 -21.83 -17.41 -3.38
CA GLU A 58 -21.30 -17.82 -4.68
C GLU A 58 -19.84 -17.41 -4.82
N LEU A 59 -19.50 -16.19 -4.41
CA LEU A 59 -18.13 -15.69 -4.41
C LEU A 59 -17.27 -16.45 -3.40
N CYS A 60 -17.76 -16.67 -2.18
CA CYS A 60 -17.05 -17.44 -1.17
C CYS A 60 -16.75 -18.87 -1.64
N ASP A 61 -17.75 -19.58 -2.17
CA ASP A 61 -17.59 -20.94 -2.67
C ASP A 61 -16.55 -21.02 -3.82
N LYS A 62 -16.47 -19.97 -4.63
CA LYS A 62 -15.58 -19.91 -5.78
C LYS A 62 -14.14 -19.53 -5.45
N TYR A 63 -13.94 -18.65 -4.48
CA TYR A 63 -12.63 -18.01 -4.26
C TYR A 63 -12.03 -18.23 -2.87
N MET A 64 -12.84 -18.40 -1.81
CA MET A 64 -12.33 -18.49 -0.45
C MET A 64 -11.54 -19.78 -0.24
N GLY A 65 -10.30 -19.65 0.23
CA GLY A 65 -9.43 -20.78 0.51
C GLY A 65 -8.98 -21.61 -0.71
N LYS A 66 -9.02 -21.04 -1.93
CA LYS A 66 -8.80 -21.81 -3.16
C LYS A 66 -7.42 -21.61 -3.81
N TYR A 67 -6.65 -20.63 -3.40
CA TYR A 67 -5.43 -20.22 -4.10
C TYR A 67 -4.18 -20.32 -3.25
N PRO A 68 -3.03 -20.77 -3.79
CA PRO A 68 -1.76 -20.51 -3.15
C PRO A 68 -1.49 -19.00 -3.17
N VAL A 69 -1.13 -18.43 -2.01
CA VAL A 69 -0.88 -16.99 -1.86
C VAL A 69 0.57 -16.73 -1.52
N ILE A 70 1.26 -15.97 -2.36
CA ILE A 70 2.61 -15.43 -2.09
C ILE A 70 2.43 -14.02 -1.53
N PHE A 71 2.81 -13.82 -0.26
CA PHE A 71 2.66 -12.52 0.43
C PHE A 71 4.03 -11.93 0.76
N LEU A 72 4.38 -10.83 0.09
CA LEU A 72 5.66 -10.15 0.27
C LEU A 72 5.45 -8.74 0.83
N SER A 73 5.95 -8.46 2.04
CA SER A 73 6.01 -7.10 2.57
C SER A 73 7.42 -6.55 2.39
N LEU A 74 7.54 -5.49 1.59
CA LEU A 74 8.82 -4.82 1.32
C LEU A 74 9.15 -3.72 2.36
N LYS A 75 8.41 -3.67 3.46
CA LYS A 75 8.57 -2.66 4.51
C LYS A 75 10.00 -2.55 5.06
N SER A 76 10.71 -3.66 5.16
CA SER A 76 12.09 -3.73 5.66
C SER A 76 13.13 -3.90 4.55
N ALA A 77 12.75 -3.75 3.28
CA ALA A 77 13.64 -3.86 2.14
C ALA A 77 14.48 -2.56 1.97
N GLU A 78 15.30 -2.26 2.95
CA GLU A 78 16.16 -1.08 2.99
C GLU A 78 17.60 -1.45 3.37
N GLY A 79 18.56 -0.62 2.97
CA GLY A 79 19.99 -0.80 3.27
C GLY A 79 20.76 0.49 3.07
N ARG A 80 21.98 0.56 3.59
CA ARG A 80 22.88 1.70 3.37
C ARG A 80 23.53 1.65 1.99
N SER A 81 23.58 0.48 1.39
CA SER A 81 24.09 0.21 0.05
C SER A 81 23.08 -0.61 -0.75
N PHE A 82 23.25 -0.66 -2.09
CA PHE A 82 22.46 -1.53 -2.95
C PHE A 82 22.56 -3.00 -2.53
N ASP A 83 23.78 -3.47 -2.20
CA ASP A 83 23.98 -4.87 -1.79
C ASP A 83 23.25 -5.21 -0.50
N ASP A 84 23.24 -4.30 0.50
CA ASP A 84 22.47 -4.51 1.72
C ASP A 84 20.97 -4.61 1.43
N ALA A 85 20.45 -3.68 0.63
CA ALA A 85 19.03 -3.66 0.28
C ALA A 85 18.62 -4.87 -0.59
N ARG A 86 19.47 -5.26 -1.54
CA ARG A 86 19.29 -6.48 -2.35
C ARG A 86 19.25 -7.72 -1.47
N TYR A 87 20.17 -7.81 -0.51
CA TYR A 87 20.18 -8.91 0.45
C TYR A 87 18.89 -8.95 1.28
N MET A 88 18.37 -7.80 1.74
CA MET A 88 17.10 -7.77 2.46
C MET A 88 15.92 -8.28 1.61
N ILE A 89 15.86 -7.93 0.32
CA ILE A 89 14.85 -8.47 -0.59
C ILE A 89 15.03 -10.00 -0.75
N THR A 90 16.26 -10.46 -0.89
CA THR A 90 16.59 -11.90 -0.95
C THR A 90 16.10 -12.63 0.30
N GLU A 91 16.34 -12.05 1.48
CA GLU A 91 15.90 -12.63 2.74
C GLU A 91 14.37 -12.68 2.86
N LEU A 92 13.68 -11.63 2.47
CA LEU A 92 12.21 -11.58 2.50
C LEU A 92 11.59 -12.64 1.59
N ILE A 93 12.12 -12.82 0.38
CA ILE A 93 11.64 -13.82 -0.58
C ILE A 93 11.97 -15.24 -0.10
N GLY A 94 13.18 -15.46 0.41
CA GLY A 94 13.58 -16.76 0.96
C GLY A 94 12.68 -17.20 2.12
N ARG A 95 12.41 -16.30 3.08
CA ARG A 95 11.49 -16.55 4.20
C ARG A 95 10.05 -16.79 3.75
N GLU A 96 9.59 -16.09 2.72
CA GLU A 96 8.27 -16.35 2.15
C GLU A 96 8.22 -17.73 1.50
N ALA A 97 9.26 -18.08 0.73
CA ALA A 97 9.36 -19.39 0.08
C ALA A 97 9.43 -20.54 1.08
N GLU A 98 10.07 -20.38 2.25
CA GLU A 98 10.12 -21.40 3.30
C GLU A 98 8.75 -21.83 3.82
N LYS A 99 7.73 -21.00 3.73
CA LYS A 99 6.36 -21.38 4.11
C LYS A 99 5.81 -22.51 3.24
N PHE A 100 6.37 -22.69 2.06
CA PHE A 100 6.01 -23.74 1.11
C PHE A 100 6.98 -24.93 1.12
N LYS A 101 7.61 -25.21 2.27
CA LYS A 101 8.62 -26.28 2.40
C LYS A 101 8.09 -27.66 2.03
N PHE A 102 6.78 -27.87 2.07
CA PHE A 102 6.13 -29.08 1.59
C PHE A 102 6.42 -29.38 0.10
N LEU A 103 6.83 -28.38 -0.71
CA LEU A 103 7.21 -28.55 -2.11
C LEU A 103 8.41 -29.49 -2.27
N GLU A 104 9.32 -29.58 -1.28
CA GLU A 104 10.45 -30.52 -1.31
C GLU A 104 9.99 -32.00 -1.33
N HIS A 105 8.80 -32.25 -0.77
CA HIS A 105 8.22 -33.58 -0.62
C HIS A 105 7.00 -33.79 -1.54
N SER A 106 6.73 -32.87 -2.45
CA SER A 106 5.62 -32.97 -3.38
C SER A 106 5.81 -34.14 -4.34
N GLU A 107 4.80 -35.01 -4.46
CA GLU A 107 4.83 -36.16 -5.38
C GLU A 107 4.61 -35.77 -6.84
N VAL A 108 4.03 -34.58 -7.07
CA VAL A 108 3.73 -34.09 -8.44
C VAL A 108 4.86 -33.24 -9.05
N LEU A 109 5.83 -32.79 -8.23
CA LEU A 109 6.99 -32.05 -8.70
C LEU A 109 8.10 -33.02 -9.17
N SER A 110 8.70 -32.68 -10.31
CA SER A 110 9.92 -33.35 -10.76
C SER A 110 11.11 -33.01 -9.85
N GLU A 111 12.18 -33.82 -9.88
CA GLU A 111 13.40 -33.48 -9.12
C GLU A 111 14.02 -32.15 -9.57
N ASN A 112 13.96 -31.82 -10.86
CA ASN A 112 14.41 -30.50 -11.35
C ASN A 112 13.58 -29.34 -10.74
N ASP A 113 12.29 -29.53 -10.54
CA ASP A 113 11.43 -28.51 -9.92
C ASP A 113 11.76 -28.36 -8.42
N LYS A 114 12.00 -29.48 -7.74
CA LYS A 114 12.47 -29.47 -6.33
C LYS A 114 13.83 -28.79 -6.20
N ASP A 115 14.73 -29.02 -7.14
CA ASP A 115 16.05 -28.36 -7.15
C ASP A 115 15.92 -26.85 -7.37
N ARG A 116 14.99 -26.39 -8.24
CA ARG A 116 14.67 -24.95 -8.36
C ARG A 116 14.13 -24.37 -7.06
N TYR A 117 13.27 -25.11 -6.37
CA TYR A 117 12.76 -24.68 -5.07
C TYR A 117 13.88 -24.59 -4.04
N ARG A 118 14.72 -25.64 -3.93
CA ARG A 118 15.88 -25.67 -3.02
C ARG A 118 16.84 -24.51 -3.26
N ALA A 119 17.05 -24.12 -4.53
CA ALA A 119 17.88 -22.97 -4.86
C ALA A 119 17.34 -21.66 -4.25
N ILE A 120 16.01 -21.46 -4.23
CA ILE A 120 15.37 -20.26 -3.66
C ILE A 120 15.55 -20.21 -2.14
N ILE A 121 15.46 -21.36 -1.46
CA ILE A 121 15.57 -21.44 0.02
C ILE A 121 16.98 -21.80 0.50
N SER A 122 17.96 -21.87 -0.41
CA SER A 122 19.34 -22.25 -0.07
C SER A 122 19.99 -21.24 0.89
N LEU A 123 20.60 -21.76 1.94
CA LEU A 123 21.31 -20.99 2.94
C LEU A 123 22.81 -21.34 2.93
N CYS A 124 23.65 -20.31 3.05
CA CYS A 124 25.07 -20.42 3.37
C CYS A 124 25.36 -19.52 4.57
N ASP A 125 25.95 -20.09 5.63
CA ASP A 125 26.21 -19.40 6.90
C ASP A 125 24.95 -18.66 7.46
N GLY A 126 23.77 -19.28 7.31
CA GLY A 126 22.50 -18.76 7.77
C GLY A 126 21.92 -17.62 6.94
N LYS A 127 22.48 -17.36 5.76
CA LYS A 127 22.02 -16.33 4.82
C LYS A 127 21.54 -16.95 3.52
N TYR A 128 20.43 -16.46 2.97
CA TYR A 128 19.97 -16.87 1.64
C TYR A 128 20.96 -16.46 0.54
N THR A 129 21.16 -17.33 -0.44
CA THR A 129 22.26 -17.23 -1.43
C THR A 129 21.76 -17.04 -2.86
N MET A 130 20.62 -16.42 -3.06
CA MET A 130 20.15 -16.13 -4.43
C MET A 130 21.08 -15.14 -5.12
N ASP A 131 21.57 -15.52 -6.30
CA ASP A 131 22.17 -14.55 -7.21
C ASP A 131 21.08 -13.62 -7.78
N GLU A 132 21.46 -12.60 -8.55
CA GLU A 132 20.50 -11.63 -9.07
C GLU A 132 19.53 -12.26 -10.08
N GLN A 133 19.96 -13.22 -10.88
CA GLN A 133 19.10 -13.87 -11.87
C GLN A 133 18.04 -14.75 -11.20
N LEU A 134 18.45 -15.51 -10.19
CA LEU A 134 17.54 -16.32 -9.39
C LEU A 134 16.58 -15.43 -8.60
N LEU A 135 17.08 -14.34 -7.99
CA LEU A 135 16.27 -13.38 -7.24
C LEU A 135 15.17 -12.77 -8.13
N VAL A 136 15.53 -12.28 -9.32
CA VAL A 136 14.60 -11.69 -10.29
C VAL A 136 13.54 -12.69 -10.76
N SER A 137 13.87 -13.98 -10.87
CA SER A 137 12.94 -15.03 -11.33
C SER A 137 12.22 -15.77 -10.20
N SER A 138 12.56 -15.50 -8.95
CA SER A 138 12.13 -16.29 -7.79
C SER A 138 10.61 -16.37 -7.61
N LEU A 139 9.91 -15.22 -7.68
CA LEU A 139 8.45 -15.18 -7.51
C LEU A 139 7.72 -15.89 -8.66
N GLN A 140 8.21 -15.76 -9.90
CA GLN A 140 7.64 -16.49 -11.03
C GLN A 140 7.86 -17.99 -10.87
N SER A 141 9.08 -18.41 -10.50
CA SER A 141 9.41 -19.82 -10.24
C SER A 141 8.55 -20.39 -9.11
N LEU A 142 8.40 -19.65 -8.02
CA LEU A 142 7.55 -20.07 -6.90
C LEU A 142 6.08 -20.22 -7.32
N SER A 143 5.55 -19.27 -8.11
CA SER A 143 4.19 -19.36 -8.68
C SER A 143 4.01 -20.61 -9.53
N GLN A 144 5.00 -20.94 -10.37
CA GLN A 144 4.99 -22.16 -11.20
C GLN A 144 4.96 -23.42 -10.36
N LEU A 145 5.82 -23.51 -9.34
CA LEU A 145 5.91 -24.68 -8.46
C LEU A 145 4.62 -24.90 -7.67
N LEU A 146 4.03 -23.82 -7.18
CA LEU A 146 2.73 -23.86 -6.50
C LEU A 146 1.60 -24.27 -7.46
N PHE A 147 1.62 -23.77 -8.70
CA PHE A 147 0.66 -24.19 -9.71
C PHE A 147 0.77 -25.70 -10.04
N ILE A 148 1.98 -26.23 -10.19
CA ILE A 148 2.17 -27.67 -10.43
C ILE A 148 1.64 -28.48 -9.24
N HIS A 149 1.86 -27.99 -8.00
CA HIS A 149 1.45 -28.69 -6.79
C HIS A 149 -0.07 -28.67 -6.56
N TYR A 150 -0.69 -27.49 -6.68
CA TYR A 150 -2.12 -27.31 -6.34
C TYR A 150 -3.06 -27.40 -7.55
N GLY A 151 -2.55 -27.33 -8.79
CA GLY A 151 -3.38 -27.16 -9.99
C GLY A 151 -4.07 -25.80 -10.09
N GLN A 152 -3.70 -24.85 -9.22
CA GLN A 152 -4.29 -23.52 -9.12
C GLN A 152 -3.22 -22.44 -9.26
N LYS A 153 -3.51 -21.39 -10.04
CA LYS A 153 -2.63 -20.24 -10.20
C LYS A 153 -2.44 -19.51 -8.86
N ALA A 154 -1.28 -18.88 -8.69
CA ALA A 154 -0.95 -18.17 -7.47
C ALA A 154 -1.55 -16.76 -7.43
N VAL A 155 -1.98 -16.31 -6.25
CA VAL A 155 -2.24 -14.90 -5.95
C VAL A 155 -0.95 -14.31 -5.38
N ILE A 156 -0.52 -13.14 -5.90
CA ILE A 156 0.67 -12.43 -5.39
C ILE A 156 0.22 -11.13 -4.73
N LEU A 157 0.58 -10.98 -3.46
CA LEU A 157 0.28 -9.79 -2.66
C LEU A 157 1.60 -9.12 -2.26
N ILE A 158 1.80 -7.85 -2.66
CA ILE A 158 3.03 -7.09 -2.37
C ILE A 158 2.67 -5.83 -1.59
N ASP A 159 3.06 -5.78 -0.32
CA ASP A 159 2.81 -4.62 0.55
C ASP A 159 4.02 -3.68 0.59
N GLU A 160 3.76 -2.37 0.57
CA GLU A 160 4.77 -1.30 0.62
C GLU A 160 5.85 -1.43 -0.49
N TYR A 161 5.40 -1.62 -1.75
CA TYR A 161 6.28 -1.84 -2.91
C TYR A 161 7.27 -0.69 -3.17
N ASP A 162 6.94 0.51 -2.74
CA ASP A 162 7.70 1.75 -2.96
C ASP A 162 8.80 2.00 -1.90
N VAL A 163 8.80 1.29 -0.77
CA VAL A 163 9.80 1.49 0.30
C VAL A 163 11.23 1.26 -0.18
N PRO A 164 11.58 0.17 -0.89
CA PRO A 164 12.95 -0.01 -1.37
C PRO A 164 13.39 1.09 -2.34
N LEU A 165 12.48 1.67 -3.11
CA LEU A 165 12.75 2.76 -4.04
C LEU A 165 12.99 4.08 -3.30
N ASP A 166 12.13 4.40 -2.31
CA ASP A 166 12.28 5.58 -1.45
C ASP A 166 13.65 5.57 -0.73
N LYS A 167 13.99 4.44 -0.12
CA LYS A 167 15.26 4.28 0.60
C LYS A 167 16.48 4.29 -0.32
N ALA A 168 16.38 3.69 -1.49
CA ALA A 168 17.42 3.72 -2.50
C ALA A 168 17.69 5.14 -3.01
N PHE A 169 16.61 5.94 -3.19
CA PHE A 169 16.74 7.34 -3.57
C PHE A 169 17.45 8.15 -2.48
N GLN A 170 17.08 7.98 -1.21
CA GLN A 170 17.71 8.65 -0.09
C GLN A 170 19.19 8.28 0.09
N ASN A 171 19.59 7.05 -0.27
CA ASN A 171 20.94 6.53 -0.08
C ASN A 171 21.79 6.51 -1.37
N GLY A 172 21.28 7.00 -2.51
CA GLY A 172 22.04 7.23 -3.74
C GLY A 172 22.27 6.02 -4.65
N TYR A 173 21.54 4.90 -4.45
CA TYR A 173 21.57 3.70 -5.31
C TYR A 173 20.24 3.42 -6.03
N TYR A 174 19.51 4.50 -6.33
CA TYR A 174 18.15 4.43 -6.88
C TYR A 174 18.06 3.67 -8.22
N LYS A 175 19.00 3.93 -9.15
CA LYS A 175 18.98 3.32 -10.49
C LYS A 175 19.13 1.80 -10.45
N GLU A 176 20.02 1.32 -9.60
CA GLU A 176 20.25 -0.10 -9.37
C GLU A 176 19.00 -0.76 -8.78
N MET A 177 18.37 -0.12 -7.79
CA MET A 177 17.16 -0.64 -7.17
C MET A 177 15.98 -0.65 -8.15
N VAL A 178 15.80 0.39 -8.96
CA VAL A 178 14.78 0.41 -10.04
C VAL A 178 15.00 -0.74 -11.00
N SER A 179 16.25 -1.04 -11.39
CA SER A 179 16.56 -2.16 -12.29
C SER A 179 16.16 -3.51 -11.68
N LEU A 180 16.51 -3.72 -10.41
CA LEU A 180 16.18 -4.95 -9.67
C LEU A 180 14.66 -5.14 -9.54
N ILE A 181 13.95 -4.12 -9.03
CA ILE A 181 12.49 -4.19 -8.82
C ILE A 181 11.75 -4.36 -10.16
N ARG A 182 12.18 -3.66 -11.21
CA ARG A 182 11.64 -3.84 -12.58
C ARG A 182 11.80 -5.28 -13.06
N GLY A 183 12.97 -5.86 -12.87
CA GLY A 183 13.24 -7.25 -13.25
C GLY A 183 12.32 -8.20 -12.47
N LEU A 184 12.27 -8.08 -11.15
CA LEU A 184 11.47 -8.91 -10.26
C LEU A 184 9.96 -8.83 -10.60
N PHE A 185 9.41 -7.61 -10.68
CA PHE A 185 7.98 -7.42 -10.98
C PHE A 185 7.65 -7.75 -12.44
N GLY A 186 8.57 -7.47 -13.36
CA GLY A 186 8.40 -7.85 -14.76
C GLY A 186 8.22 -9.36 -14.94
N LYS A 187 9.01 -10.16 -14.23
CA LYS A 187 8.88 -11.63 -14.24
C LYS A 187 7.65 -12.12 -13.46
N ALA A 188 7.42 -11.55 -12.28
CA ALA A 188 6.35 -12.01 -11.40
C ALA A 188 4.95 -11.63 -11.89
N LEU A 189 4.79 -10.45 -12.52
CA LEU A 189 3.48 -9.84 -12.79
C LEU A 189 3.15 -9.72 -14.28
N LYS A 190 4.15 -9.61 -15.18
CA LYS A 190 3.90 -9.39 -16.61
C LYS A 190 3.88 -10.65 -17.45
N THR A 191 4.82 -11.54 -17.21
CA THR A 191 5.07 -12.73 -18.04
C THR A 191 4.87 -14.01 -17.24
N ASN A 192 4.02 -13.98 -16.25
CA ASN A 192 3.78 -15.09 -15.34
C ASN A 192 2.45 -15.78 -15.68
N GLU A 193 2.49 -16.83 -16.47
CA GLU A 193 1.32 -17.64 -16.84
C GLU A 193 0.64 -18.32 -15.63
N PHE A 194 1.36 -18.41 -14.50
CA PHE A 194 0.91 -19.03 -13.26
C PHE A 194 0.33 -18.01 -12.26
N LEU A 195 0.22 -16.74 -12.67
CA LEU A 195 -0.43 -15.69 -11.89
C LEU A 195 -1.95 -15.74 -12.07
N GLN A 196 -2.70 -15.75 -10.96
CA GLN A 196 -4.14 -15.57 -10.95
C GLN A 196 -4.48 -14.09 -11.04
N PHE A 197 -3.99 -13.33 -10.09
CA PHE A 197 -3.97 -11.86 -10.03
C PHE A 197 -2.94 -11.41 -8.98
N ALA A 198 -2.62 -10.13 -9.00
CA ALA A 198 -1.76 -9.52 -7.99
C ALA A 198 -2.35 -8.23 -7.44
N VAL A 199 -2.09 -7.98 -6.14
CA VAL A 199 -2.41 -6.71 -5.50
C VAL A 199 -1.14 -6.13 -4.90
N LEU A 200 -0.89 -4.85 -5.21
CA LEU A 200 0.23 -4.09 -4.66
C LEU A 200 -0.29 -2.93 -3.83
N THR A 201 0.42 -2.58 -2.76
CA THR A 201 0.16 -1.37 -2.01
C THR A 201 1.41 -0.52 -1.83
N GLY A 202 1.23 0.80 -1.84
CA GLY A 202 2.29 1.78 -1.61
C GLY A 202 1.73 3.15 -1.23
N CYS A 203 2.60 4.13 -1.04
CA CYS A 203 2.22 5.52 -0.81
C CYS A 203 2.26 6.35 -2.09
N LEU A 204 3.24 6.12 -2.95
CA LEU A 204 3.45 6.86 -4.19
C LEU A 204 3.14 5.99 -5.41
N ARG A 205 2.67 6.64 -6.47
CA ARG A 205 2.54 6.04 -7.78
C ARG A 205 3.84 6.22 -8.57
N VAL A 206 4.74 5.26 -8.49
CA VAL A 206 5.99 5.27 -9.26
C VAL A 206 5.74 4.73 -10.68
N SER A 207 4.90 5.42 -11.46
CA SER A 207 4.41 4.90 -12.75
C SER A 207 5.33 5.16 -13.95
N LYS A 208 6.07 6.27 -13.96
CA LYS A 208 6.94 6.64 -15.08
C LYS A 208 8.29 5.93 -15.10
N GLU A 209 8.67 5.26 -14.02
CA GLU A 209 9.97 4.60 -13.89
C GLU A 209 10.09 3.28 -14.63
N SER A 210 9.19 3.03 -15.58
CA SER A 210 9.19 1.78 -16.36
C SER A 210 9.12 0.48 -15.52
N ILE A 211 8.94 0.55 -14.19
CA ILE A 211 8.78 -0.63 -13.33
C ILE A 211 7.55 -1.42 -13.77
N PHE A 212 6.47 -0.70 -14.09
CA PHE A 212 5.22 -1.26 -14.57
C PHE A 212 5.01 -1.11 -16.07
N THR A 213 6.01 -0.64 -16.83
CA THR A 213 5.90 -0.47 -18.29
C THR A 213 5.65 -1.80 -18.96
N GLY A 214 4.53 -1.86 -19.68
CA GLY A 214 4.13 -3.05 -20.44
C GLY A 214 3.33 -4.08 -19.66
N LEU A 215 2.85 -3.76 -18.45
CA LEU A 215 1.72 -4.46 -17.85
C LEU A 215 0.44 -3.99 -18.55
N ASN A 216 -0.18 -4.86 -19.36
CA ASN A 216 -1.31 -4.49 -20.20
C ASN A 216 -2.62 -4.34 -19.41
N ASN A 217 -2.75 -5.02 -18.26
CA ASN A 217 -3.92 -5.03 -17.37
C ASN A 217 -3.57 -4.52 -15.99
N PHE A 218 -2.86 -3.38 -15.92
CA PHE A 218 -2.44 -2.76 -14.67
C PHE A 218 -3.41 -1.65 -14.29
N GLU A 219 -4.16 -1.88 -13.23
CA GLU A 219 -5.10 -0.92 -12.68
C GLU A 219 -4.47 -0.19 -11.49
N ILE A 220 -4.53 1.14 -11.51
CA ILE A 220 -4.01 1.97 -10.42
C ILE A 220 -5.16 2.71 -9.77
N ASN A 221 -5.32 2.50 -8.48
CA ASN A 221 -6.32 3.13 -7.65
C ASN A 221 -5.64 4.04 -6.61
N SER A 222 -5.69 5.35 -6.87
CA SER A 222 -5.14 6.40 -6.02
C SER A 222 -6.20 7.02 -5.11
N ILE A 223 -5.81 8.02 -4.32
CA ILE A 223 -6.73 8.74 -3.42
C ILE A 223 -7.75 9.61 -4.17
N VAL A 224 -7.58 9.86 -5.46
CA VAL A 224 -8.52 10.66 -6.27
C VAL A 224 -9.54 9.79 -7.03
N ASP A 225 -9.33 8.47 -7.06
CA ASP A 225 -10.21 7.56 -7.77
C ASP A 225 -11.40 7.18 -6.90
N ILE A 226 -12.59 7.11 -7.52
CA ILE A 226 -13.85 6.74 -6.85
C ILE A 226 -13.86 5.23 -6.54
N ALA A 227 -13.23 4.43 -7.39
CA ALA A 227 -13.10 3.01 -7.14
C ALA A 227 -12.34 2.77 -5.83
N HIS A 228 -12.92 1.96 -4.95
CA HIS A 228 -12.34 1.59 -3.65
C HIS A 228 -12.04 2.75 -2.68
N ASP A 229 -12.75 3.88 -2.79
CA ASP A 229 -12.55 5.07 -1.97
C ASP A 229 -12.91 4.86 -0.49
N GLU A 230 -13.85 3.94 -0.19
CA GLU A 230 -14.25 3.56 1.16
C GLU A 230 -13.40 2.44 1.79
N GLN A 231 -12.55 1.75 1.00
CA GLN A 231 -11.91 0.52 1.46
C GLN A 231 -10.64 0.76 2.31
N PHE A 232 -10.11 1.97 2.28
CA PHE A 232 -8.92 2.38 3.03
C PHE A 232 -9.25 3.55 3.94
N GLY A 233 -8.96 3.41 5.22
CA GLY A 233 -9.38 4.39 6.23
C GLY A 233 -10.75 4.05 6.81
N PHE A 234 -11.34 4.97 7.57
CA PHE A 234 -12.68 4.81 8.13
C PHE A 234 -13.63 5.85 7.55
N THR A 235 -14.83 5.41 7.14
CA THR A 235 -15.92 6.31 6.77
C THR A 235 -16.57 6.91 8.01
N ASP A 236 -17.41 7.94 7.82
CA ASP A 236 -18.15 8.58 8.93
C ASP A 236 -19.02 7.57 9.69
N ASP A 237 -19.75 6.72 8.96
CA ASP A 237 -20.61 5.70 9.57
C ASP A 237 -19.82 4.65 10.36
N GLU A 238 -18.65 4.26 9.86
CA GLU A 238 -17.75 3.34 10.56
C GLU A 238 -17.19 3.94 11.85
N VAL A 239 -16.85 5.24 11.85
CA VAL A 239 -16.43 5.95 13.04
C VAL A 239 -17.54 6.03 14.08
N ARG A 240 -18.77 6.37 13.66
CA ARG A 240 -19.95 6.40 14.54
C ARG A 240 -20.21 5.02 15.15
N LYS A 241 -20.18 3.98 14.32
CA LYS A 241 -20.34 2.61 14.78
C LYS A 241 -19.24 2.22 15.77
N LEU A 242 -17.99 2.50 15.47
CA LEU A 242 -16.86 2.23 16.37
C LEU A 242 -17.06 2.87 17.75
N LEU A 243 -17.42 4.15 17.78
CA LEU A 243 -17.65 4.86 19.04
C LEU A 243 -18.86 4.31 19.80
N THR A 244 -19.91 3.90 19.10
CA THR A 244 -21.08 3.25 19.70
C THR A 244 -20.70 1.89 20.31
N ASP A 245 -19.93 1.07 19.62
CA ASP A 245 -19.45 -0.23 20.10
C ASP A 245 -18.57 -0.09 21.38
N TYR A 246 -17.96 1.09 21.58
CA TYR A 246 -17.18 1.43 22.79
C TYR A 246 -17.97 2.20 23.84
N ASP A 247 -19.29 2.39 23.70
CA ASP A 247 -20.15 3.23 24.55
C ASP A 247 -19.62 4.68 24.67
N ARG A 248 -19.19 5.27 23.53
CA ARG A 248 -18.63 6.62 23.43
C ARG A 248 -19.20 7.43 22.27
N ALA A 249 -20.44 7.13 21.86
CA ALA A 249 -21.08 7.81 20.74
C ALA A 249 -21.13 9.34 20.90
N GLU A 250 -21.21 9.83 22.15
CA GLU A 250 -21.23 11.25 22.50
C GLU A 250 -19.92 11.98 22.15
N ARG A 251 -18.81 11.23 21.95
CA ARG A 251 -17.49 11.78 21.61
C ARG A 251 -17.26 11.90 20.08
N TYR A 252 -18.28 11.56 19.27
CA TYR A 252 -18.19 11.72 17.83
C TYR A 252 -17.87 13.17 17.37
N PRO A 253 -18.44 14.24 17.96
CA PRO A 253 -18.08 15.61 17.58
C PRO A 253 -16.57 15.90 17.73
N ASP A 254 -15.95 15.37 18.78
CA ASP A 254 -14.51 15.52 18.99
C ASP A 254 -13.70 14.81 17.90
N VAL A 255 -14.10 13.59 17.54
CA VAL A 255 -13.45 12.81 16.47
C VAL A 255 -13.59 13.52 15.15
N LYS A 256 -14.79 14.03 14.83
CA LYS A 256 -15.05 14.78 13.60
C LYS A 256 -14.22 16.07 13.54
N GLU A 257 -14.20 16.84 14.59
CA GLU A 257 -13.44 18.11 14.64
C GLU A 257 -11.92 17.89 14.49
N TRP A 258 -11.41 16.77 15.03
CA TRP A 258 -9.97 16.54 15.12
C TRP A 258 -9.40 15.65 14.02
N TYR A 259 -10.13 14.66 13.55
CA TYR A 259 -9.62 13.58 12.71
C TYR A 259 -10.30 13.44 11.34
N ASP A 260 -11.39 14.18 11.10
CA ASP A 260 -11.95 14.36 9.78
C ASP A 260 -11.05 15.25 8.92
N GLY A 261 -11.00 15.03 7.62
CA GLY A 261 -10.29 15.92 6.70
C GLY A 261 -9.54 15.25 5.56
N TYR A 262 -9.60 13.93 5.43
CA TYR A 262 -9.19 13.27 4.19
C TYR A 262 -10.39 13.06 3.28
N HIS A 263 -10.17 13.25 1.98
CA HIS A 263 -11.19 13.02 0.96
C HIS A 263 -10.61 12.10 -0.10
N PHE A 264 -11.17 10.88 -0.22
CA PHE A 264 -10.77 9.91 -1.23
C PHE A 264 -11.93 9.74 -2.21
N GLY A 265 -11.67 9.87 -3.52
CA GLY A 265 -12.72 9.81 -4.52
C GLY A 265 -13.88 10.76 -4.21
N ASN A 266 -15.01 10.23 -3.77
CA ASN A 266 -16.19 10.98 -3.35
C ASN A 266 -16.48 10.87 -1.84
N THR A 267 -15.59 10.27 -1.05
CA THR A 267 -15.86 9.89 0.34
C THR A 267 -14.93 10.61 1.31
N ASP A 268 -15.51 11.16 2.39
CA ASP A 268 -14.75 11.68 3.53
C ASP A 268 -14.23 10.51 4.38
N ILE A 269 -12.93 10.53 4.63
CA ILE A 269 -12.22 9.42 5.25
C ILE A 269 -11.41 9.89 6.45
N TYR A 270 -11.53 9.15 7.55
CA TYR A 270 -10.74 9.35 8.77
C TYR A 270 -9.50 8.46 8.77
N CYS A 271 -8.39 8.98 9.32
CA CYS A 271 -7.20 8.17 9.55
C CYS A 271 -7.44 7.15 10.68
N PRO A 272 -7.40 5.84 10.42
CA PRO A 272 -7.67 4.82 11.43
C PRO A 272 -6.76 4.91 12.65
N TRP A 273 -5.51 5.27 12.45
CA TRP A 273 -4.53 5.40 13.53
C TRP A 273 -4.95 6.43 14.59
N ASP A 274 -5.40 7.60 14.15
CA ASP A 274 -5.82 8.67 15.04
C ASP A 274 -7.10 8.28 15.80
N VAL A 275 -8.11 7.79 15.07
CA VAL A 275 -9.41 7.39 15.64
C VAL A 275 -9.23 6.25 16.66
N ILE A 276 -8.47 5.19 16.32
CA ILE A 276 -8.26 4.04 17.21
C ILE A 276 -7.50 4.47 18.47
N ASN A 277 -6.45 5.29 18.35
CA ASN A 277 -5.70 5.74 19.51
C ASN A 277 -6.51 6.64 20.42
N PHE A 278 -7.38 7.49 19.87
CA PHE A 278 -8.30 8.27 20.69
C PHE A 278 -9.35 7.37 21.35
N ALA A 279 -9.99 6.46 20.63
CA ALA A 279 -10.94 5.51 21.19
C ALA A 279 -10.31 4.68 22.33
N LYS A 280 -9.07 4.21 22.17
CA LYS A 280 -8.33 3.53 23.26
C LYS A 280 -8.15 4.40 24.51
N LYS A 281 -7.83 5.69 24.34
CA LYS A 281 -7.74 6.61 25.49
C LYS A 281 -9.08 6.73 26.21
N LEU A 282 -10.19 6.81 25.44
CA LEU A 282 -11.54 6.95 26.00
C LEU A 282 -12.00 5.72 26.79
N VAL A 283 -11.41 4.54 26.57
CA VAL A 283 -11.68 3.34 27.39
C VAL A 283 -11.22 3.57 28.84
N PHE A 284 -10.07 4.22 29.04
CA PHE A 284 -9.47 4.44 30.35
C PHE A 284 -9.88 5.77 30.98
N ASP A 285 -10.11 6.79 30.18
CA ASP A 285 -10.49 8.14 30.59
C ASP A 285 -11.55 8.71 29.66
N THR A 286 -12.81 8.70 30.11
CA THR A 286 -13.95 9.22 29.34
C THR A 286 -13.86 10.71 29.06
N SER A 287 -13.05 11.45 29.84
CA SER A 287 -12.79 12.87 29.67
C SER A 287 -11.56 13.20 28.85
N ALA A 288 -10.86 12.17 28.31
CA ALA A 288 -9.66 12.35 27.53
C ALA A 288 -9.86 13.35 26.38
N ARG A 289 -8.87 14.20 26.17
CA ARG A 289 -8.89 15.15 25.05
C ARG A 289 -8.27 14.52 23.80
N PRO A 290 -8.78 14.84 22.60
CA PRO A 290 -8.14 14.48 21.36
C PRO A 290 -6.69 15.00 21.31
N SER A 291 -5.85 14.29 20.58
CA SER A 291 -4.45 14.67 20.36
C SER A 291 -3.97 14.18 19.01
N ALA A 292 -2.92 14.79 18.46
CA ALA A 292 -2.35 14.42 17.18
C ALA A 292 -1.47 13.18 17.32
N PHE A 293 -2.04 11.98 17.11
CA PHE A 293 -1.31 10.71 17.24
C PHE A 293 -0.44 10.39 16.02
N TRP A 294 -0.71 11.02 14.90
CA TRP A 294 0.04 10.80 13.66
C TRP A 294 1.43 11.48 13.68
N ILE A 295 1.56 12.58 14.43
CA ILE A 295 2.83 13.33 14.61
C ILE A 295 3.91 12.38 15.17
N ASN A 296 5.12 12.48 14.66
CA ASN A 296 6.30 11.66 15.03
C ASN A 296 6.11 10.15 14.82
N SER A 297 5.10 9.74 14.11
CA SER A 297 4.80 8.35 13.86
C SER A 297 5.43 7.80 12.56
N SER A 298 6.01 8.67 11.73
CA SER A 298 6.77 8.35 10.52
C SER A 298 7.90 9.36 10.36
N GLY A 299 8.95 9.00 9.59
CA GLY A 299 10.01 9.96 9.26
C GLY A 299 9.43 11.16 8.52
N ASN A 300 9.77 12.37 8.96
CA ASN A 300 9.31 13.64 8.37
C ASN A 300 10.28 14.12 7.27
N ASP A 301 11.07 13.21 6.68
CA ASP A 301 12.14 13.57 5.74
C ASP A 301 11.61 14.33 4.52
N MET A 302 10.43 13.95 4.02
CA MET A 302 9.79 14.64 2.89
C MET A 302 9.38 16.07 3.25
N VAL A 303 8.74 16.26 4.41
CA VAL A 303 8.35 17.61 4.89
C VAL A 303 9.57 18.45 5.13
N LYS A 304 10.60 17.90 5.75
CA LYS A 304 11.88 18.60 5.97
C LYS A 304 12.49 19.06 4.66
N ARG A 305 12.59 18.18 3.68
CA ARG A 305 13.10 18.52 2.32
C ARG A 305 12.26 19.62 1.67
N PHE A 306 10.93 19.59 1.84
CA PHE A 306 10.03 20.61 1.34
C PHE A 306 10.30 21.98 1.99
N VAL A 307 10.41 22.02 3.31
CA VAL A 307 10.70 23.23 4.06
C VAL A 307 12.08 23.79 3.71
N ASP A 308 13.09 22.94 3.57
CA ASP A 308 14.46 23.34 3.21
C ASP A 308 14.54 23.99 1.80
N LYS A 309 13.65 23.59 0.87
CA LYS A 309 13.57 24.13 -0.50
C LYS A 309 12.60 25.30 -0.66
N ALA A 310 11.82 25.62 0.37
CA ALA A 310 10.77 26.63 0.31
C ALA A 310 11.35 28.04 0.12
N ASP A 311 10.94 28.71 -0.96
CA ASP A 311 11.11 30.15 -1.16
C ASP A 311 10.12 30.95 -0.32
N GLN A 312 10.15 32.29 -0.41
CA GLN A 312 9.26 33.15 0.38
C GLN A 312 7.78 32.90 0.04
N THR A 313 7.45 32.74 -1.23
CA THR A 313 6.08 32.48 -1.69
C THR A 313 5.56 31.18 -1.10
N THR A 314 6.37 30.12 -1.15
CA THR A 314 6.03 28.80 -0.57
C THR A 314 5.84 28.88 0.94
N ARG A 315 6.67 29.67 1.65
CA ARG A 315 6.52 29.89 3.10
C ARG A 315 5.22 30.59 3.43
N ASP A 316 4.87 31.65 2.71
CA ASP A 316 3.60 32.36 2.89
C ASP A 316 2.40 31.43 2.63
N GLU A 317 2.49 30.54 1.63
CA GLU A 317 1.49 29.51 1.36
C GLU A 317 1.39 28.47 2.49
N ILE A 318 2.51 28.04 3.04
CA ILE A 318 2.54 27.13 4.21
C ILE A 318 1.87 27.82 5.42
N GLU A 319 2.21 29.07 5.70
CA GLU A 319 1.60 29.85 6.80
C GLU A 319 0.08 29.95 6.61
N LYS A 320 -0.38 30.19 5.38
CA LYS A 320 -1.82 30.21 5.07
C LYS A 320 -2.48 28.87 5.34
N LEU A 321 -1.84 27.73 5.01
CA LEU A 321 -2.35 26.39 5.32
C LEU A 321 -2.38 26.14 6.83
N VAL A 322 -1.34 26.55 7.56
CA VAL A 322 -1.27 26.45 9.02
C VAL A 322 -2.40 27.22 9.68
N ALA A 323 -2.73 28.38 9.16
CA ALA A 323 -3.86 29.21 9.63
C ALA A 323 -5.25 28.61 9.26
N GLY A 324 -5.32 27.46 8.62
CA GLY A 324 -6.56 26.80 8.21
C GLY A 324 -7.12 27.28 6.87
N GLY A 325 -6.31 28.01 6.09
CA GLY A 325 -6.64 28.41 4.73
C GLY A 325 -6.35 27.31 3.72
N PHE A 326 -6.41 27.67 2.44
CA PHE A 326 -6.09 26.77 1.33
C PHE A 326 -5.17 27.45 0.32
N VAL A 327 -4.46 26.65 -0.46
CA VAL A 327 -3.68 27.11 -1.63
C VAL A 327 -4.14 26.36 -2.87
N GLU A 328 -3.97 26.99 -4.03
CA GLU A 328 -4.31 26.41 -5.32
C GLU A 328 -3.04 25.86 -5.95
N LYS A 329 -3.00 24.56 -6.20
CA LYS A 329 -1.83 23.89 -6.78
C LYS A 329 -2.24 22.90 -7.86
N GLN A 330 -1.41 22.79 -8.88
CA GLN A 330 -1.49 21.73 -9.86
C GLN A 330 -0.77 20.51 -9.32
N LEU A 331 -1.49 19.40 -9.15
CA LEU A 331 -0.94 18.18 -8.60
C LEU A 331 -0.61 17.18 -9.71
N ARG A 332 0.56 16.59 -9.62
CA ARG A 332 1.00 15.48 -10.44
C ARG A 332 1.01 14.21 -9.59
N LEU A 333 0.15 13.24 -9.95
CA LEU A 333 0.03 11.99 -9.22
C LEU A 333 0.97 10.88 -9.75
N ASP A 334 1.67 11.17 -10.85
CA ASP A 334 2.52 10.24 -11.59
C ASP A 334 4.02 10.56 -11.50
N LEU A 335 4.44 11.20 -10.40
CA LEU A 335 5.84 11.60 -10.19
C LEU A 335 6.74 10.38 -9.93
N THR A 336 7.92 10.42 -10.56
CA THR A 336 9.03 9.52 -10.19
C THR A 336 9.87 10.13 -9.06
N TYR A 337 10.69 9.32 -8.37
CA TYR A 337 11.58 9.83 -7.35
C TYR A 337 12.62 10.82 -7.92
N ASP A 338 13.12 10.60 -9.13
CA ASP A 338 14.03 11.52 -9.81
C ASP A 338 13.39 12.89 -10.13
N GLU A 339 12.05 12.94 -10.27
CA GLU A 339 11.33 14.19 -10.56
C GLU A 339 10.94 14.96 -9.30
N ILE A 340 10.85 14.30 -8.14
CA ILE A 340 10.36 14.93 -6.89
C ILE A 340 11.09 16.23 -6.58
N ASP A 341 12.40 16.24 -6.75
CA ASP A 341 13.27 17.34 -6.39
C ASP A 341 13.42 18.42 -7.48
N ASN A 342 12.82 18.24 -8.66
CA ASN A 342 13.02 19.13 -9.79
C ASN A 342 12.31 20.49 -9.62
N THR A 343 11.13 20.49 -9.00
CA THR A 343 10.35 21.70 -8.76
C THR A 343 9.66 21.66 -7.40
N ILE A 344 9.35 22.85 -6.86
CA ILE A 344 8.59 22.96 -5.62
C ILE A 344 7.15 22.42 -5.78
N ASP A 345 6.58 22.49 -6.96
CA ASP A 345 5.23 21.97 -7.24
C ASP A 345 5.18 20.45 -7.16
N ASN A 346 6.27 19.76 -7.52
CA ASN A 346 6.37 18.31 -7.32
C ASN A 346 6.34 17.92 -5.84
N LEU A 347 6.94 18.73 -4.96
CA LEU A 347 6.89 18.51 -3.51
C LEU A 347 5.48 18.69 -2.95
N TRP A 348 4.68 19.63 -3.47
CA TRP A 348 3.26 19.74 -3.12
C TRP A 348 2.49 18.46 -3.46
N SER A 349 2.76 17.90 -4.65
CA SER A 349 2.15 16.64 -5.10
C SER A 349 2.50 15.48 -4.20
N VAL A 350 3.75 15.39 -3.74
CA VAL A 350 4.19 14.35 -2.80
C VAL A 350 3.56 14.52 -1.42
N LEU A 351 3.48 15.74 -0.88
CA LEU A 351 2.81 15.99 0.39
C LEU A 351 1.33 15.61 0.36
N PHE A 352 0.68 15.83 -0.78
CA PHE A 352 -0.69 15.42 -1.01
C PHE A 352 -0.83 13.88 -1.02
N THR A 353 -0.07 13.19 -1.86
CA THR A 353 -0.16 11.73 -2.00
C THR A 353 0.27 10.97 -0.74
N THR A 354 1.17 11.54 0.05
CA THR A 354 1.62 10.95 1.32
C THR A 354 0.72 11.29 2.52
N GLY A 355 -0.29 12.15 2.32
CA GLY A 355 -1.34 12.44 3.30
C GLY A 355 -1.02 13.56 4.29
N TYR A 356 -0.04 14.43 3.98
CA TYR A 356 0.14 15.67 4.73
C TYR A 356 -0.88 16.74 4.34
N LEU A 357 -1.37 16.68 3.11
CA LEU A 357 -2.37 17.58 2.54
C LEU A 357 -3.58 16.79 2.06
N THR A 358 -4.72 17.47 1.99
CA THR A 358 -5.98 16.93 1.44
C THR A 358 -6.58 17.92 0.44
N THR A 359 -7.52 17.48 -0.39
CA THR A 359 -8.26 18.36 -1.30
C THR A 359 -9.53 18.88 -0.64
N ALA A 360 -9.93 20.10 -1.02
CA ALA A 360 -11.26 20.66 -0.72
C ALA A 360 -12.07 20.97 -1.99
N GLY A 361 -11.65 20.46 -3.14
CA GLY A 361 -12.32 20.58 -4.42
C GLY A 361 -11.39 20.57 -5.63
N GLU A 362 -11.93 20.33 -6.81
CA GLU A 362 -11.22 20.32 -8.10
C GLU A 362 -11.46 21.61 -8.89
N VAL A 363 -10.42 22.10 -9.56
CA VAL A 363 -10.54 23.08 -10.64
C VAL A 363 -9.97 22.47 -11.91
N ARG A 364 -10.79 22.36 -12.94
CA ARG A 364 -10.31 22.07 -14.29
C ARG A 364 -9.73 23.34 -14.89
N LEU A 365 -8.45 23.32 -15.25
CA LEU A 365 -7.86 24.38 -16.06
C LEU A 365 -8.33 24.22 -17.51
N PRO A 366 -8.71 25.32 -18.20
CA PRO A 366 -9.36 25.27 -19.52
C PRO A 366 -8.55 24.58 -20.63
N ASP A 367 -7.23 24.52 -20.53
CA ASP A 367 -6.33 24.12 -21.60
C ASP A 367 -5.34 23.00 -21.22
N SER A 368 -5.55 22.25 -20.14
CA SER A 368 -4.64 21.17 -19.74
C SER A 368 -5.36 19.86 -19.47
N GLU A 369 -4.77 18.75 -19.90
CA GLU A 369 -5.18 17.40 -19.49
C GLU A 369 -4.89 17.15 -18.00
N SER A 370 -4.28 18.12 -17.31
CA SER A 370 -3.92 18.07 -15.91
C SER A 370 -5.03 18.66 -15.04
N TYR A 371 -5.34 18.00 -13.95
CA TYR A 371 -6.29 18.49 -12.94
C TYR A 371 -5.55 19.40 -11.97
N ALA A 372 -6.06 20.65 -11.80
CA ALA A 372 -5.65 21.50 -10.70
C ALA A 372 -6.66 21.36 -9.56
N TYR A 373 -6.19 20.95 -8.39
CA TYR A 373 -7.05 20.84 -7.21
C TYR A 373 -7.13 22.19 -6.52
N LYS A 374 -8.34 22.69 -6.33
CA LYS A 374 -8.60 24.08 -5.92
C LYS A 374 -8.16 24.38 -4.51
N GLN A 375 -8.17 23.42 -3.65
CA GLN A 375 -7.94 23.65 -2.23
C GLN A 375 -7.13 22.52 -1.66
N ILE A 376 -5.81 22.71 -1.62
CA ILE A 376 -5.00 21.86 -0.77
C ILE A 376 -5.05 22.49 0.60
N GLY A 377 -5.76 21.85 1.49
CA GLY A 377 -5.85 22.17 2.89
C GLY A 377 -5.03 21.20 3.72
N ARG A 378 -4.91 21.50 4.97
CA ARG A 378 -4.29 20.64 5.97
C ARG A 378 -5.14 19.37 6.14
N ALA A 379 -4.58 18.19 5.90
CA ALA A 379 -5.22 16.95 6.28
C ALA A 379 -5.24 16.89 7.81
N SER A 380 -6.40 17.07 8.37
CA SER A 380 -6.81 17.17 9.76
C SER A 380 -5.80 16.94 10.91
N CYS A 381 -5.95 17.65 11.88
CA CYS A 381 -5.55 17.86 13.29
C CYS A 381 -5.11 19.31 13.47
N ARG A 382 -5.76 20.03 14.35
CA ARG A 382 -5.47 21.46 14.63
C ARG A 382 -4.01 21.77 15.01
N GLU A 383 -3.14 20.76 15.13
CA GLU A 383 -1.76 20.91 15.63
C GLU A 383 -0.69 20.25 14.73
N ARG A 384 -0.92 20.08 13.42
CA ARG A 384 0.02 19.33 12.55
C ARG A 384 1.12 20.16 11.89
N VAL A 385 1.55 21.25 12.45
CA VAL A 385 2.83 21.90 12.03
C VAL A 385 3.65 22.26 13.24
#